data_dc2411c320468004144f17d66b02a748
#
_entry.id   dc2411c320468004144f17d66b02a748
#
_cell.length_a   1.000
_cell.length_b   1.000
_cell.length_c   1.000
_cell.angle_alpha   90.00
_cell.angle_beta   90.00
_cell.angle_gamma   90.00
#
_symmetry.space_group_name_H-M   'P 1'
#
loop_
_entity.id
_entity.type
_entity.pdbx_description
1 polymer ?
#
loop_
_entity_poly.entity_id
_entity_poly.type
_entity_poly.pdbx_seq_one_letter_code
_entity_poly.pdbx_strand_id
1 'polypeptide(L)'
;MGIVLRQSFKNVVATYLGFAIGALNTLFLFTYFLSKAQYGLVSYVTSTATILSPLIAFGVSNTWVRYYSAYTDRQEQGKLNLMLCLLPLLVILPATLLGSMAYEQITQWLSAKNAEVRPYVWLIFLTAVAMAYFEIAYAWMRVQLKTVFGNFLKEVFHRVGMMLLLVAVYFDVIDFHQLMWGVFWVYALRMFLMFISAFYVRRPTFAWGLPQGKKEVFLYSLFVILSGSVASVLMDIDKFMLNQYLPISEIAVYNVAIFTATVIAIPYRSMYQIVSPLTAQFMNQQKPQELANLYKRSTVNTYFVSMVICVLIVVNAQQCYALLPDKDYSTGLWVLIIISVVKLSDALVGFSNAVLLNSPYYRTVLFLGVFLVIGAVLMNRWLIPLYGINGAGVATLIAFSSYNLLKSVFVYRKYGLQPFYKETLQTTLFGLLAIGCFFFWDFPFHPLVNIGLKSLLVAGMSVFFLLKYKVSEELVRLISKFRN
;
A
#
# COMPACT_ATOMS: atom_id res chain seq x y z
N MET A 1 -21.14 -18.25 -9.90
CA MET A 1 -20.73 -17.55 -8.66
C MET A 1 -19.67 -18.27 -7.82
N GLY A 2 -19.64 -19.60 -7.70
CA GLY A 2 -18.73 -20.35 -6.83
C GLY A 2 -17.22 -20.17 -7.08
N ILE A 3 -16.76 -20.07 -8.35
CA ILE A 3 -15.33 -19.94 -8.69
C ILE A 3 -14.77 -18.59 -8.26
N VAL A 4 -15.50 -17.50 -8.51
CA VAL A 4 -15.08 -16.14 -8.15
C VAL A 4 -15.01 -16.00 -6.62
N LEU A 5 -16.02 -16.50 -5.90
CA LEU A 5 -16.04 -16.43 -4.44
C LEU A 5 -14.88 -17.22 -3.81
N ARG A 6 -14.60 -18.43 -4.33
CA ARG A 6 -13.49 -19.27 -3.87
C ARG A 6 -12.12 -18.63 -4.13
N GLN A 7 -11.93 -17.99 -5.28
CA GLN A 7 -10.68 -17.28 -5.58
C GLN A 7 -10.53 -16.03 -4.72
N SER A 8 -11.61 -15.27 -4.51
CA SER A 8 -11.61 -14.10 -3.64
C SER A 8 -11.21 -14.46 -2.21
N PHE A 9 -11.79 -15.53 -1.65
CA PHE A 9 -11.42 -16.00 -0.31
C PHE A 9 -9.94 -16.38 -0.22
N LYS A 10 -9.40 -17.15 -1.18
CA LYS A 10 -7.97 -17.50 -1.20
C LYS A 10 -7.08 -16.28 -1.34
N ASN A 11 -7.47 -15.28 -2.12
CA ASN A 11 -6.73 -14.03 -2.27
C ASN A 11 -6.71 -13.25 -0.94
N VAL A 12 -7.83 -13.18 -0.24
CA VAL A 12 -7.92 -12.55 1.08
C VAL A 12 -6.99 -13.24 2.08
N VAL A 13 -7.06 -14.58 2.18
CA VAL A 13 -6.17 -15.36 3.06
C VAL A 13 -4.70 -15.11 2.74
N ALA A 14 -4.31 -15.15 1.45
CA ALA A 14 -2.94 -14.87 1.04
C ALA A 14 -2.50 -13.45 1.44
N THR A 15 -3.37 -12.45 1.30
CA THR A 15 -3.08 -11.06 1.68
C THR A 15 -2.87 -10.93 3.20
N TYR A 16 -3.74 -11.52 4.02
CA TYR A 16 -3.57 -11.47 5.49
C TYR A 16 -2.34 -12.24 5.96
N LEU A 17 -2.08 -13.43 5.39
CA LEU A 17 -0.87 -14.21 5.68
C LEU A 17 0.38 -13.42 5.32
N GLY A 18 0.40 -12.83 4.13
CA GLY A 18 1.49 -11.97 3.70
C GLY A 18 1.69 -10.79 4.65
N PHE A 19 0.59 -10.16 5.09
CA PHE A 19 0.69 -9.05 6.04
C PHE A 19 1.28 -9.49 7.40
N ALA A 20 0.88 -10.65 7.91
CA ALA A 20 1.42 -11.20 9.16
C ALA A 20 2.92 -11.51 9.05
N ILE A 21 3.37 -12.13 7.94
CA ILE A 21 4.79 -12.36 7.67
C ILE A 21 5.53 -11.02 7.52
N GLY A 22 4.93 -10.05 6.83
CA GLY A 22 5.48 -8.70 6.70
C GLY A 22 5.65 -8.00 8.05
N ALA A 23 4.70 -8.19 8.99
CA ALA A 23 4.80 -7.67 10.34
C ALA A 23 5.98 -8.31 11.10
N LEU A 24 6.10 -9.64 11.05
CA LEU A 24 7.23 -10.35 11.63
C LEU A 24 8.57 -9.84 11.08
N ASN A 25 8.69 -9.70 9.77
CA ASN A 25 9.89 -9.18 9.14
C ASN A 25 10.19 -7.75 9.61
N THR A 26 9.23 -6.83 9.46
CA THR A 26 9.44 -5.38 9.64
C THR A 26 9.66 -5.01 11.10
N LEU A 27 8.91 -5.61 12.02
CA LEU A 27 8.94 -5.24 13.44
C LEU A 27 9.99 -6.03 14.22
N PHE A 28 10.34 -7.23 13.77
CA PHE A 28 11.24 -8.09 14.52
C PHE A 28 12.51 -8.43 13.72
N LEU A 29 12.41 -9.14 12.60
CA LEU A 29 13.61 -9.69 11.97
C LEU A 29 14.55 -8.58 11.45
N PHE A 30 14.03 -7.56 10.77
CA PHE A 30 14.85 -6.44 10.34
C PHE A 30 15.47 -5.68 11.51
N THR A 31 14.72 -5.47 12.59
CA THR A 31 15.18 -4.69 13.74
C THR A 31 16.16 -5.42 14.62
N TYR A 32 16.11 -6.77 14.67
CA TYR A 32 16.99 -7.60 15.48
C TYR A 32 18.23 -8.10 14.72
N PHE A 33 18.12 -8.33 13.41
CA PHE A 33 19.19 -8.98 12.64
C PHE A 33 20.02 -7.98 11.82
N LEU A 34 19.54 -6.77 11.60
CA LEU A 34 20.28 -5.74 10.87
C LEU A 34 20.48 -4.49 11.74
N SER A 35 21.57 -3.75 11.46
CA SER A 35 21.70 -2.39 11.97
C SER A 35 20.64 -1.46 11.35
N LYS A 36 20.33 -0.33 12.02
CA LYS A 36 19.38 0.67 11.48
C LYS A 36 19.80 1.18 10.09
N ALA A 37 21.10 1.39 9.86
CA ALA A 37 21.60 1.82 8.56
C ALA A 37 21.37 0.76 7.48
N GLN A 38 21.64 -0.51 7.77
CA GLN A 38 21.38 -1.62 6.86
C GLN A 38 19.89 -1.79 6.56
N TYR A 39 19.04 -1.75 7.59
CA TYR A 39 17.59 -1.81 7.39
C TYR A 39 17.06 -0.61 6.58
N GLY A 40 17.55 0.60 6.88
CA GLY A 40 17.21 1.81 6.14
C GLY A 40 17.59 1.68 4.66
N LEU A 41 18.78 1.12 4.36
CA LEU A 41 19.25 0.92 2.99
C LEU A 41 18.38 -0.08 2.21
N VAL A 42 18.03 -1.22 2.80
CA VAL A 42 17.10 -2.19 2.19
C VAL A 42 15.74 -1.52 1.90
N SER A 43 15.22 -0.76 2.89
CA SER A 43 13.95 -0.04 2.74
C SER A 43 14.01 1.03 1.66
N TYR A 44 15.11 1.78 1.57
CA TYR A 44 15.31 2.80 0.54
C TYR A 44 15.36 2.20 -0.87
N VAL A 45 16.17 1.18 -1.08
CA VAL A 45 16.32 0.51 -2.37
C VAL A 45 14.99 -0.08 -2.85
N THR A 46 14.28 -0.79 -1.98
CA THR A 46 13.00 -1.41 -2.33
C THR A 46 11.89 -0.38 -2.56
N SER A 47 11.84 0.69 -1.75
CA SER A 47 10.85 1.76 -1.92
C SER A 47 11.08 2.55 -3.20
N THR A 48 12.35 2.90 -3.51
CA THR A 48 12.69 3.59 -4.74
C THR A 48 12.39 2.73 -5.98
N ALA A 49 12.67 1.42 -5.91
CA ALA A 49 12.29 0.48 -6.96
C ALA A 49 10.76 0.40 -7.13
N THR A 50 9.99 0.44 -6.04
CA THR A 50 8.52 0.44 -6.06
C THR A 50 7.96 1.71 -6.74
N ILE A 51 8.59 2.87 -6.55
CA ILE A 51 8.23 4.13 -7.23
C ILE A 51 8.50 4.03 -8.74
N LEU A 52 9.62 3.45 -9.15
CA LEU A 52 10.01 3.33 -10.55
C LEU A 52 9.23 2.26 -11.32
N SER A 53 8.84 1.18 -10.65
CA SER A 53 8.21 0.01 -11.27
C SER A 53 6.97 0.33 -12.13
N PRO A 54 5.97 1.13 -11.71
CA PRO A 54 4.83 1.48 -12.55
C PRO A 54 5.19 2.33 -13.77
N LEU A 55 6.23 3.17 -13.66
CA LEU A 55 6.76 3.96 -14.79
C LEU A 55 7.36 3.02 -15.84
N ILE A 56 8.19 2.06 -15.40
CA ILE A 56 8.79 1.03 -16.25
C ILE A 56 7.72 0.14 -16.87
N ALA A 57 6.69 -0.27 -16.10
CA ALA A 57 5.60 -1.09 -16.60
C ALA A 57 4.74 -0.41 -17.68
N PHE A 58 4.92 0.87 -17.91
CA PHE A 58 4.26 1.66 -18.97
C PHE A 58 2.72 1.51 -18.99
N GLY A 59 2.09 1.35 -17.83
CA GLY A 59 0.63 1.16 -17.74
C GLY A 59 0.10 -0.13 -18.37
N VAL A 60 0.98 -1.03 -18.84
CA VAL A 60 0.64 -2.25 -19.56
C VAL A 60 -0.32 -3.13 -18.79
N SER A 61 -0.14 -3.25 -17.48
CA SER A 61 -0.95 -4.14 -16.63
C SER A 61 -2.45 -3.84 -16.71
N ASN A 62 -2.85 -2.57 -16.68
CA ASN A 62 -4.24 -2.16 -16.77
C ASN A 62 -4.74 -2.10 -18.22
N THR A 63 -3.85 -1.74 -19.15
CA THR A 63 -4.15 -1.71 -20.58
C THR A 63 -4.50 -3.11 -21.09
N TRP A 64 -3.74 -4.12 -20.67
CA TRP A 64 -4.01 -5.51 -21.04
C TRP A 64 -5.38 -5.97 -20.55
N VAL A 65 -5.70 -5.72 -19.28
CA VAL A 65 -7.01 -6.07 -18.71
C VAL A 65 -8.16 -5.39 -19.45
N ARG A 66 -7.98 -4.13 -19.87
CA ARG A 66 -9.03 -3.38 -20.56
C ARG A 66 -9.24 -3.82 -22.01
N TYR A 67 -8.17 -4.00 -22.76
CA TYR A 67 -8.28 -4.18 -24.21
C TYR A 67 -8.26 -5.64 -24.66
N TYR A 68 -7.81 -6.59 -23.83
CA TYR A 68 -7.70 -7.98 -24.22
C TYR A 68 -9.01 -8.58 -24.76
N SER A 69 -10.14 -8.30 -24.12
CA SER A 69 -11.45 -8.81 -24.54
C SER A 69 -12.07 -8.06 -25.71
N ALA A 70 -11.54 -6.88 -26.06
CA ALA A 70 -12.00 -6.10 -27.22
C ALA A 70 -11.51 -6.69 -28.55
N TYR A 71 -10.41 -7.42 -28.52
CA TYR A 71 -9.85 -8.08 -29.70
C TYR A 71 -10.27 -9.54 -29.73
N THR A 72 -11.22 -9.89 -30.60
CA THR A 72 -11.74 -11.27 -30.77
C THR A 72 -10.91 -12.08 -31.77
N ASP A 73 -10.31 -11.42 -32.76
CA ASP A 73 -9.42 -12.06 -33.71
C ASP A 73 -8.08 -12.44 -33.08
N ARG A 74 -7.65 -13.68 -33.31
CA ARG A 74 -6.43 -14.26 -32.73
C ARG A 74 -5.17 -13.54 -33.22
N GLN A 75 -5.17 -13.05 -34.47
CA GLN A 75 -4.04 -12.34 -35.03
C GLN A 75 -3.92 -10.93 -34.40
N GLU A 76 -5.03 -10.21 -34.30
CA GLU A 76 -5.07 -8.91 -33.64
C GLU A 76 -4.73 -8.98 -32.15
N GLN A 77 -5.22 -10.03 -31.43
CA GLN A 77 -4.77 -10.30 -30.05
C GLN A 77 -3.26 -10.54 -30.00
N GLY A 78 -2.69 -11.27 -30.97
CA GLY A 78 -1.25 -11.51 -31.03
C GLY A 78 -0.45 -10.22 -31.22
N LYS A 79 -0.92 -9.28 -32.05
CA LYS A 79 -0.31 -7.96 -32.23
C LYS A 79 -0.42 -7.11 -30.97
N LEU A 80 -1.58 -7.14 -30.30
CA LEU A 80 -1.77 -6.46 -29.00
C LEU A 80 -0.79 -6.99 -27.94
N ASN A 81 -0.69 -8.30 -27.82
CA ASN A 81 0.19 -8.94 -26.84
C ASN A 81 1.66 -8.57 -27.10
N LEU A 82 2.11 -8.62 -28.35
CA LEU A 82 3.47 -8.21 -28.72
C LEU A 82 3.72 -6.74 -28.38
N MET A 83 2.83 -5.83 -28.79
CA MET A 83 2.92 -4.41 -28.50
C MET A 83 3.02 -4.17 -26.99
N LEU A 84 2.15 -4.76 -26.18
CA LEU A 84 2.13 -4.56 -24.74
C LEU A 84 3.39 -5.14 -24.04
N CYS A 85 3.93 -6.26 -24.51
CA CYS A 85 5.20 -6.80 -24.00
C CYS A 85 6.40 -5.91 -24.34
N LEU A 86 6.37 -5.20 -25.47
CA LEU A 86 7.46 -4.34 -25.93
C LEU A 86 7.38 -2.90 -25.38
N LEU A 87 6.19 -2.41 -25.02
CA LEU A 87 6.01 -1.06 -24.50
C LEU A 87 6.97 -0.69 -23.35
N PRO A 88 7.22 -1.57 -22.33
CA PRO A 88 8.17 -1.25 -21.27
C PRO A 88 9.59 -0.97 -21.77
N LEU A 89 10.00 -1.55 -22.91
CA LEU A 89 11.31 -1.29 -23.50
C LEU A 89 11.51 0.16 -23.93
N LEU A 90 10.41 0.88 -24.22
CA LEU A 90 10.45 2.33 -24.51
C LEU A 90 10.95 3.16 -23.31
N VAL A 91 10.84 2.62 -22.10
CA VAL A 91 11.39 3.25 -20.89
C VAL A 91 12.71 2.59 -20.50
N ILE A 92 12.79 1.27 -20.53
CA ILE A 92 13.97 0.52 -20.08
C ILE A 92 15.19 0.86 -20.94
N LEU A 93 15.08 0.84 -22.27
CA LEU A 93 16.22 1.09 -23.16
C LEU A 93 16.81 2.50 -22.99
N PRO A 94 16.00 3.60 -23.08
CA PRO A 94 16.52 4.93 -22.79
C PRO A 94 17.02 5.09 -21.36
N ALA A 95 16.31 4.53 -20.36
CA ALA A 95 16.75 4.61 -18.97
C ALA A 95 18.07 3.87 -18.72
N THR A 96 18.29 2.72 -19.36
CA THR A 96 19.57 2.01 -19.30
C THR A 96 20.67 2.80 -19.99
N LEU A 97 20.42 3.31 -21.21
CA LEU A 97 21.41 4.08 -21.96
C LEU A 97 21.78 5.39 -21.25
N LEU A 98 20.79 6.21 -20.91
CA LEU A 98 21.01 7.48 -20.21
C LEU A 98 21.52 7.24 -18.79
N GLY A 99 21.02 6.21 -18.13
CA GLY A 99 21.48 5.81 -16.80
C GLY A 99 22.94 5.33 -16.77
N SER A 100 23.41 4.65 -17.82
CA SER A 100 24.82 4.27 -17.96
C SER A 100 25.71 5.47 -18.28
N MET A 101 25.26 6.37 -19.17
CA MET A 101 25.99 7.59 -19.53
C MET A 101 26.09 8.58 -18.36
N ALA A 102 25.02 8.74 -17.59
CA ALA A 102 24.94 9.65 -16.46
C ALA A 102 25.12 8.94 -15.11
N TYR A 103 25.74 7.75 -15.09
CA TYR A 103 25.82 6.91 -13.88
C TYR A 103 26.47 7.63 -12.70
N GLU A 104 27.57 8.30 -12.92
CA GLU A 104 28.28 9.04 -11.86
C GLU A 104 27.43 10.17 -11.30
N GLN A 105 26.74 10.94 -12.15
CA GLN A 105 25.90 12.05 -11.73
C GLN A 105 24.69 11.55 -10.93
N ILE A 106 24.03 10.50 -11.44
CA ILE A 106 22.89 9.87 -10.75
C ILE A 106 23.34 9.30 -9.40
N THR A 107 24.47 8.61 -9.39
CA THR A 107 25.03 8.01 -8.18
C THR A 107 25.42 9.07 -7.15
N GLN A 108 26.10 10.14 -7.57
CA GLN A 108 26.45 11.27 -6.71
C GLN A 108 25.20 11.93 -6.13
N TRP A 109 24.16 12.13 -6.95
CA TRP A 109 22.91 12.74 -6.48
C TRP A 109 22.16 11.84 -5.49
N LEU A 110 22.03 10.53 -5.75
CA LEU A 110 21.33 9.59 -4.86
C LEU A 110 22.09 9.29 -3.58
N SER A 111 23.44 9.35 -3.63
CA SER A 111 24.32 9.09 -2.49
C SER A 111 24.89 10.34 -1.82
N ALA A 112 24.40 11.53 -2.21
CA ALA A 112 24.94 12.81 -1.71
C ALA A 112 24.92 12.93 -0.19
N LYS A 113 23.87 12.43 0.46
CA LYS A 113 23.74 12.42 1.93
C LYS A 113 24.22 11.11 2.55
N ASN A 114 24.05 9.98 1.85
CA ASN A 114 24.30 8.63 2.36
C ASN A 114 25.16 7.84 1.35
N ALA A 115 26.47 7.78 1.61
CA ALA A 115 27.43 7.14 0.71
C ALA A 115 27.17 5.62 0.56
N GLU A 116 26.55 4.99 1.53
CA GLU A 116 26.18 3.57 1.53
C GLU A 116 25.22 3.18 0.41
N VAL A 117 24.51 4.15 -0.18
CA VAL A 117 23.62 3.93 -1.33
C VAL A 117 24.40 3.67 -2.63
N ARG A 118 25.62 4.23 -2.74
CA ARG A 118 26.42 4.23 -3.97
C ARG A 118 26.57 2.86 -4.65
N PRO A 119 26.91 1.77 -3.94
CA PRO A 119 27.09 0.44 -4.54
C PRO A 119 25.79 -0.17 -5.07
N TYR A 120 24.62 0.34 -4.69
CA TYR A 120 23.31 -0.28 -4.92
C TYR A 120 22.40 0.50 -5.88
N VAL A 121 22.91 1.53 -6.52
CA VAL A 121 22.11 2.36 -7.47
C VAL A 121 21.57 1.53 -8.62
N TRP A 122 22.40 0.67 -9.24
CA TRP A 122 21.93 -0.26 -10.28
C TRP A 122 20.92 -1.28 -9.76
N LEU A 123 21.05 -1.69 -8.50
CA LEU A 123 20.14 -2.65 -7.88
C LEU A 123 18.71 -2.09 -7.78
N ILE A 124 18.56 -0.79 -7.55
CA ILE A 124 17.27 -0.09 -7.58
C ILE A 124 16.59 -0.30 -8.93
N PHE A 125 17.30 -0.02 -10.02
CA PHE A 125 16.77 -0.13 -11.38
C PHE A 125 16.43 -1.59 -11.73
N LEU A 126 17.33 -2.53 -11.49
CA LEU A 126 17.12 -3.95 -11.75
C LEU A 126 15.92 -4.51 -10.98
N THR A 127 15.79 -4.13 -9.71
CA THR A 127 14.65 -4.53 -8.87
C THR A 127 13.34 -3.93 -9.39
N ALA A 128 13.36 -2.67 -9.83
CA ALA A 128 12.19 -2.01 -10.43
C ALA A 128 11.75 -2.70 -11.73
N VAL A 129 12.69 -3.12 -12.58
CA VAL A 129 12.40 -3.90 -13.80
C VAL A 129 11.77 -5.24 -13.44
N ALA A 130 12.33 -5.97 -12.47
CA ALA A 130 11.76 -7.25 -12.02
C ALA A 130 10.34 -7.09 -11.46
N MET A 131 10.08 -6.03 -10.67
CA MET A 131 8.75 -5.70 -10.18
C MET A 131 7.78 -5.35 -11.31
N ALA A 132 8.21 -4.57 -12.31
CA ALA A 132 7.39 -4.16 -13.44
C ALA A 132 6.96 -5.36 -14.29
N TYR A 133 7.89 -6.23 -14.66
CA TYR A 133 7.58 -7.41 -15.46
C TYR A 133 6.78 -8.46 -14.69
N PHE A 134 6.93 -8.54 -13.36
CA PHE A 134 6.02 -9.33 -12.54
C PHE A 134 4.57 -8.84 -12.69
N GLU A 135 4.31 -7.55 -12.59
CA GLU A 135 2.95 -6.98 -12.71
C GLU A 135 2.38 -7.20 -14.13
N ILE A 136 3.22 -7.17 -15.17
CA ILE A 136 2.83 -7.46 -16.55
C ILE A 136 2.40 -8.93 -16.70
N ALA A 137 3.22 -9.87 -16.25
CA ALA A 137 2.89 -11.30 -16.28
C ALA A 137 1.65 -11.63 -15.41
N TYR A 138 1.51 -10.93 -14.27
CA TYR A 138 0.33 -11.07 -13.43
C TYR A 138 -0.93 -10.51 -14.10
N ALA A 139 -0.83 -9.43 -14.88
CA ALA A 139 -1.94 -8.92 -15.68
C ALA A 139 -2.45 -9.94 -16.69
N TRP A 140 -1.55 -10.70 -17.34
CA TRP A 140 -1.93 -11.82 -18.20
C TRP A 140 -2.75 -12.85 -17.45
N MET A 141 -2.36 -13.22 -16.22
CA MET A 141 -3.12 -14.16 -15.38
C MET A 141 -4.49 -13.61 -14.97
N ARG A 142 -4.59 -12.29 -14.76
CA ARG A 142 -5.88 -11.62 -14.44
C ARG A 142 -6.86 -11.73 -15.61
N VAL A 143 -6.40 -11.52 -16.84
CA VAL A 143 -7.27 -11.68 -18.03
C VAL A 143 -7.71 -13.13 -18.23
N GLN A 144 -6.92 -14.11 -17.75
CA GLN A 144 -7.30 -15.53 -17.76
C GLN A 144 -8.14 -15.95 -16.53
N LEU A 145 -8.52 -14.99 -15.64
CA LEU A 145 -9.26 -15.23 -14.40
C LEU A 145 -8.56 -16.21 -13.44
N LYS A 146 -7.20 -16.25 -13.44
CA LYS A 146 -6.36 -17.11 -12.61
C LYS A 146 -5.48 -16.26 -11.68
N THR A 147 -6.08 -15.65 -10.66
CA THR A 147 -5.41 -14.61 -9.84
C THR A 147 -4.71 -15.13 -8.59
N VAL A 148 -5.08 -16.34 -8.10
CA VAL A 148 -4.67 -16.82 -6.76
C VAL A 148 -3.17 -16.99 -6.64
N PHE A 149 -2.52 -17.64 -7.60
CA PHE A 149 -1.07 -17.86 -7.55
C PHE A 149 -0.28 -16.55 -7.67
N GLY A 150 -0.70 -15.66 -8.57
CA GLY A 150 -0.07 -14.35 -8.72
C GLY A 150 -0.21 -13.49 -7.46
N ASN A 151 -1.39 -13.54 -6.80
CA ASN A 151 -1.58 -12.85 -5.52
C ASN A 151 -0.71 -13.46 -4.39
N PHE A 152 -0.57 -14.78 -4.35
CA PHE A 152 0.35 -15.46 -3.43
C PHE A 152 1.81 -15.00 -3.64
N LEU A 153 2.28 -14.98 -4.90
CA LEU A 153 3.61 -14.47 -5.22
C LEU A 153 3.78 -13.00 -4.86
N LYS A 154 2.71 -12.20 -5.02
CA LYS A 154 2.72 -10.78 -4.72
C LYS A 154 2.75 -10.49 -3.22
N GLU A 155 1.96 -11.22 -2.42
CA GLU A 155 1.75 -10.88 -1.00
C GLU A 155 2.61 -11.73 -0.05
N VAL A 156 2.89 -12.98 -0.39
CA VAL A 156 3.55 -13.93 0.53
C VAL A 156 4.99 -14.20 0.12
N PHE A 157 5.21 -14.59 -1.14
CA PHE A 157 6.49 -15.14 -1.59
C PHE A 157 7.68 -14.22 -1.30
N HIS A 158 7.61 -12.94 -1.68
CA HIS A 158 8.73 -12.03 -1.47
C HIS A 158 9.02 -11.78 0.01
N ARG A 159 7.98 -11.81 0.88
CA ARG A 159 8.15 -11.64 2.33
C ARG A 159 8.78 -12.86 2.97
N VAL A 160 8.42 -14.05 2.51
CA VAL A 160 9.10 -15.30 2.92
C VAL A 160 10.54 -15.30 2.43
N GLY A 161 10.79 -14.90 1.18
CA GLY A 161 12.14 -14.77 0.65
C GLY A 161 13.01 -13.80 1.47
N MET A 162 12.45 -12.64 1.84
CA MET A 162 13.12 -11.68 2.73
C MET A 162 13.38 -12.27 4.12
N MET A 163 12.42 -13.00 4.68
CA MET A 163 12.59 -13.69 5.96
C MET A 163 13.74 -14.68 5.91
N LEU A 164 13.83 -15.48 4.85
CA LEU A 164 14.93 -16.44 4.68
C LEU A 164 16.29 -15.76 4.55
N LEU A 165 16.37 -14.66 3.81
CA LEU A 165 17.61 -13.87 3.69
C LEU A 165 18.03 -13.27 5.04
N LEU A 166 17.09 -12.74 5.83
CA LEU A 166 17.38 -12.19 7.15
C LEU A 166 17.88 -13.27 8.12
N VAL A 167 17.27 -14.45 8.08
CA VAL A 167 17.71 -15.60 8.87
C VAL A 167 19.10 -16.06 8.43
N ALA A 168 19.40 -16.04 7.13
CA ALA A 168 20.73 -16.39 6.62
C ALA A 168 21.82 -15.39 7.09
N VAL A 169 21.49 -14.09 7.17
CA VAL A 169 22.39 -13.09 7.76
C VAL A 169 22.60 -13.34 9.25
N TYR A 170 21.52 -13.64 9.98
CA TYR A 170 21.62 -13.91 11.42
C TYR A 170 22.54 -15.09 11.76
N PHE A 171 22.58 -16.11 10.91
CA PHE A 171 23.48 -17.26 11.06
C PHE A 171 24.83 -17.09 10.36
N ASP A 172 25.18 -15.87 9.92
CA ASP A 172 26.44 -15.54 9.22
C ASP A 172 26.68 -16.40 7.96
N VAL A 173 25.61 -16.92 7.34
CA VAL A 173 25.69 -17.68 6.08
C VAL A 173 25.94 -16.75 4.89
N ILE A 174 25.38 -15.54 4.94
CA ILE A 174 25.58 -14.50 3.95
C ILE A 174 25.93 -13.18 4.62
N ASP A 175 26.73 -12.36 3.95
CA ASP A 175 27.01 -10.99 4.38
C ASP A 175 25.92 -9.99 3.94
N PHE A 176 26.02 -8.75 4.39
CA PHE A 176 25.04 -7.71 4.04
C PHE A 176 25.02 -7.38 2.54
N HIS A 177 26.17 -7.43 1.86
CA HIS A 177 26.24 -7.19 0.42
C HIS A 177 25.51 -8.29 -0.35
N GLN A 178 25.70 -9.54 0.06
CA GLN A 178 24.97 -10.70 -0.49
C GLN A 178 23.49 -10.63 -0.20
N LEU A 179 23.07 -10.15 0.99
CA LEU A 179 21.66 -9.88 1.29
C LEU A 179 21.08 -8.88 0.32
N MET A 180 21.75 -7.77 0.03
CA MET A 180 21.26 -6.74 -0.90
C MET A 180 21.03 -7.31 -2.30
N TRP A 181 21.95 -8.12 -2.82
CA TRP A 181 21.75 -8.85 -4.08
C TRP A 181 20.69 -9.94 -3.95
N GLY A 182 20.58 -10.59 -2.81
CA GLY A 182 19.52 -11.54 -2.49
C GLY A 182 18.12 -10.93 -2.59
N VAL A 183 17.97 -9.67 -2.16
CA VAL A 183 16.72 -8.92 -2.33
C VAL A 183 16.33 -8.85 -3.81
N PHE A 184 17.24 -8.46 -4.69
CA PHE A 184 17.00 -8.45 -6.14
C PHE A 184 16.62 -9.85 -6.64
N TRP A 185 17.35 -10.89 -6.25
CA TRP A 185 17.07 -12.25 -6.70
C TRP A 185 15.71 -12.78 -6.23
N VAL A 186 15.23 -12.38 -5.05
CA VAL A 186 13.87 -12.71 -4.60
C VAL A 186 12.83 -12.09 -5.53
N TYR A 187 13.00 -10.82 -5.94
CA TYR A 187 12.09 -10.16 -6.88
C TYR A 187 12.21 -10.73 -8.30
N ALA A 188 13.42 -11.04 -8.75
CA ALA A 188 13.67 -11.68 -10.04
C ALA A 188 13.07 -13.09 -10.10
N LEU A 189 13.25 -13.90 -9.07
CA LEU A 189 12.65 -15.23 -8.98
C LEU A 189 11.12 -15.15 -8.94
N ARG A 190 10.55 -14.22 -8.20
CA ARG A 190 9.11 -13.94 -8.18
C ARG A 190 8.58 -13.63 -9.57
N MET A 191 9.28 -12.77 -10.32
CA MET A 191 8.96 -12.43 -11.71
C MET A 191 9.03 -13.68 -12.59
N PHE A 192 10.09 -14.45 -12.51
CA PHE A 192 10.30 -15.64 -13.31
C PHE A 192 9.22 -16.73 -13.07
N LEU A 193 8.90 -17.00 -11.79
CA LEU A 193 7.81 -17.91 -11.42
C LEU A 193 6.46 -17.44 -11.96
N MET A 194 6.24 -16.13 -12.00
CA MET A 194 5.01 -15.58 -12.58
C MET A 194 4.94 -15.80 -14.09
N PHE A 195 6.05 -15.61 -14.82
CA PHE A 195 6.12 -15.90 -16.24
C PHE A 195 5.89 -17.40 -16.52
N ILE A 196 6.56 -18.29 -15.80
CA ILE A 196 6.34 -19.76 -15.93
C ILE A 196 4.85 -20.07 -15.76
N SER A 197 4.23 -19.55 -14.70
CA SER A 197 2.81 -19.78 -14.44
C SER A 197 1.92 -19.20 -15.54
N ALA A 198 2.23 -18.02 -16.05
CA ALA A 198 1.50 -17.37 -17.12
C ALA A 198 1.53 -18.20 -18.42
N PHE A 199 2.71 -18.72 -18.81
CA PHE A 199 2.89 -19.57 -19.97
C PHE A 199 2.25 -20.97 -19.79
N TYR A 200 2.26 -21.50 -18.57
CA TYR A 200 1.62 -22.78 -18.26
C TYR A 200 0.10 -22.70 -18.35
N VAL A 201 -0.52 -21.64 -17.85
CA VAL A 201 -1.98 -21.46 -17.87
C VAL A 201 -2.49 -21.23 -19.29
N ARG A 202 -1.87 -20.34 -20.03
CA ARG A 202 -2.18 -20.09 -21.44
C ARG A 202 -1.01 -19.35 -22.08
N ARG A 203 -0.40 -19.97 -23.09
CA ARG A 203 0.67 -19.31 -23.86
C ARG A 203 0.09 -18.10 -24.58
N PRO A 204 0.67 -16.88 -24.39
CA PRO A 204 0.28 -15.73 -25.20
C PRO A 204 0.56 -16.00 -26.69
N THR A 205 -0.37 -15.68 -27.55
CA THR A 205 -0.11 -15.64 -28.99
C THR A 205 0.62 -14.33 -29.31
N PHE A 206 1.62 -14.40 -30.16
CA PHE A 206 2.32 -13.21 -30.65
C PHE A 206 2.19 -13.17 -32.18
N ALA A 207 1.91 -12.00 -32.74
CA ALA A 207 1.89 -11.76 -34.16
C ALA A 207 2.61 -10.44 -34.45
N TRP A 208 3.39 -10.42 -35.53
CA TRP A 208 4.09 -9.20 -35.96
C TRP A 208 3.11 -8.14 -36.47
N GLY A 209 3.41 -6.89 -36.16
CA GLY A 209 2.62 -5.73 -36.53
C GLY A 209 1.99 -5.03 -35.34
N LEU A 210 1.24 -3.97 -35.61
CA LEU A 210 0.54 -3.18 -34.62
C LEU A 210 -0.96 -3.48 -34.69
N PRO A 211 -1.67 -3.57 -33.55
CA PRO A 211 -3.10 -3.83 -33.51
C PRO A 211 -3.90 -2.68 -34.11
N GLN A 212 -5.13 -2.98 -34.55
CA GLN A 212 -6.09 -1.92 -34.89
C GLN A 212 -6.34 -1.05 -33.67
N GLY A 213 -6.46 0.27 -33.84
CA GLY A 213 -6.61 1.21 -32.73
C GLY A 213 -5.36 1.39 -31.86
N LYS A 214 -4.15 1.07 -32.39
CA LYS A 214 -2.86 1.21 -31.70
C LYS A 214 -2.66 2.53 -30.96
N LYS A 215 -3.14 3.65 -31.56
CA LYS A 215 -3.03 5.00 -30.98
C LYS A 215 -3.84 5.11 -29.70
N GLU A 216 -5.04 4.56 -29.67
CA GLU A 216 -5.92 4.59 -28.50
C GLU A 216 -5.34 3.73 -27.38
N VAL A 217 -4.83 2.54 -27.70
CA VAL A 217 -4.17 1.64 -26.74
C VAL A 217 -2.93 2.31 -26.14
N PHE A 218 -2.11 2.94 -26.97
CA PHE A 218 -0.90 3.65 -26.53
C PHE A 218 -1.25 4.85 -25.63
N LEU A 219 -2.18 5.72 -26.06
CA LEU A 219 -2.61 6.87 -25.28
C LEU A 219 -3.25 6.46 -23.95
N TYR A 220 -4.01 5.36 -23.96
CA TYR A 220 -4.55 4.81 -22.72
C TYR A 220 -3.44 4.30 -21.79
N SER A 221 -2.44 3.58 -22.31
CA SER A 221 -1.28 3.15 -21.52
C SER A 221 -0.57 4.35 -20.89
N LEU A 222 -0.33 5.39 -21.65
CA LEU A 222 0.28 6.63 -21.16
C LEU A 222 -0.55 7.32 -20.08
N PHE A 223 -1.88 7.36 -20.23
CA PHE A 223 -2.79 7.88 -19.23
C PHE A 223 -2.75 7.04 -17.93
N VAL A 224 -2.67 5.71 -18.07
CA VAL A 224 -2.62 4.78 -16.94
C VAL A 224 -1.29 4.88 -16.17
N ILE A 225 -0.17 5.24 -16.82
CA ILE A 225 1.08 5.52 -16.09
C ILE A 225 0.82 6.58 -15.02
N LEU A 226 0.21 7.71 -15.42
CA LEU A 226 -0.08 8.81 -14.49
C LEU A 226 -1.00 8.37 -13.35
N SER A 227 -2.04 7.60 -13.64
CA SER A 227 -3.00 7.16 -12.62
C SER A 227 -2.47 6.03 -11.73
N GLY A 228 -1.73 5.08 -12.29
CA GLY A 228 -1.20 3.93 -11.56
C GLY A 228 0.04 4.27 -10.73
N SER A 229 0.88 5.18 -11.23
CA SER A 229 2.09 5.62 -10.51
C SER A 229 1.77 6.44 -9.26
N VAL A 230 0.68 7.23 -9.28
CA VAL A 230 0.26 8.07 -8.13
C VAL A 230 0.19 7.26 -6.84
N ALA A 231 -0.49 6.10 -6.86
CA ALA A 231 -0.66 5.29 -5.66
C ALA A 231 0.66 4.73 -5.12
N SER A 232 1.56 4.27 -6.01
CA SER A 232 2.87 3.74 -5.62
C SER A 232 3.81 4.85 -5.13
N VAL A 233 3.82 5.99 -5.81
CA VAL A 233 4.62 7.15 -5.41
C VAL A 233 4.23 7.62 -4.02
N LEU A 234 2.93 7.76 -3.76
CA LEU A 234 2.43 8.22 -2.46
C LEU A 234 2.78 7.31 -1.28
N MET A 235 2.97 6.04 -1.51
CA MET A 235 3.30 5.09 -0.43
C MET A 235 4.77 5.14 -0.03
N ASP A 236 5.65 5.53 -0.96
CA ASP A 236 7.10 5.37 -0.80
C ASP A 236 7.91 6.64 -1.04
N ILE A 237 7.29 7.75 -1.50
CA ILE A 237 7.98 9.02 -1.80
C ILE A 237 8.67 9.60 -0.57
N ASP A 238 8.08 9.44 0.60
CA ASP A 238 8.64 9.93 1.85
C ASP A 238 10.02 9.29 2.11
N LYS A 239 10.13 7.96 1.96
CA LYS A 239 11.39 7.24 2.17
C LYS A 239 12.45 7.64 1.14
N PHE A 240 12.04 7.85 -0.11
CA PHE A 240 12.93 8.39 -1.14
C PHE A 240 13.46 9.77 -0.76
N MET A 241 12.58 10.66 -0.31
CA MET A 241 12.97 12.03 0.05
C MET A 241 13.76 12.08 1.37
N LEU A 242 13.43 11.23 2.34
CA LEU A 242 14.20 11.14 3.59
C LEU A 242 15.68 10.87 3.33
N ASN A 243 16.03 10.00 2.37
CA ASN A 243 17.42 9.73 2.01
C ASN A 243 18.18 10.97 1.53
N GLN A 244 17.49 11.98 0.99
CA GLN A 244 18.13 13.20 0.48
C GLN A 244 18.51 14.19 1.60
N TYR A 245 17.87 14.08 2.77
CA TYR A 245 18.02 15.06 3.86
C TYR A 245 18.58 14.46 5.13
N LEU A 246 18.32 13.19 5.43
CA LEU A 246 18.62 12.55 6.71
C LEU A 246 19.57 11.35 6.56
N PRO A 247 20.21 10.93 7.66
CA PRO A 247 20.91 9.64 7.69
C PRO A 247 19.98 8.49 7.31
N ILE A 248 20.50 7.50 6.61
CA ILE A 248 19.72 6.37 6.09
C ILE A 248 19.06 5.54 7.19
N SER A 249 19.63 5.53 8.40
CA SER A 249 19.08 4.90 9.59
C SER A 249 17.68 5.42 9.98
N GLU A 250 17.38 6.70 9.69
CA GLU A 250 16.08 7.30 9.96
C GLU A 250 14.96 6.68 9.11
N ILE A 251 15.30 6.14 7.95
CA ILE A 251 14.34 5.42 7.09
C ILE A 251 13.88 4.14 7.76
N ALA A 252 14.73 3.46 8.52
CA ALA A 252 14.35 2.27 9.28
C ALA A 252 13.30 2.63 10.36
N VAL A 253 13.56 3.69 11.12
CA VAL A 253 12.65 4.20 12.14
C VAL A 253 11.29 4.58 11.53
N TYR A 254 11.34 5.35 10.44
CA TYR A 254 10.15 5.75 9.69
C TYR A 254 9.35 4.56 9.14
N ASN A 255 10.06 3.54 8.62
CA ASN A 255 9.42 2.34 8.07
C ASN A 255 8.68 1.52 9.12
N VAL A 256 9.26 1.33 10.31
CA VAL A 256 8.60 0.67 11.46
C VAL A 256 7.32 1.40 11.83
N ALA A 257 7.37 2.74 11.94
CA ALA A 257 6.22 3.57 12.30
C ALA A 257 5.09 3.47 11.25
N ILE A 258 5.41 3.64 9.95
CA ILE A 258 4.43 3.53 8.86
C ILE A 258 3.82 2.13 8.80
N PHE A 259 4.66 1.09 8.88
CA PHE A 259 4.16 -0.28 8.80
C PHE A 259 3.14 -0.56 9.91
N THR A 260 3.47 -0.17 11.14
CA THR A 260 2.58 -0.32 12.30
C THR A 260 1.26 0.43 12.08
N ALA A 261 1.31 1.69 11.63
CA ALA A 261 0.11 2.49 11.36
C ALA A 261 -0.75 1.91 10.20
N THR A 262 -0.13 1.19 9.25
CA THR A 262 -0.84 0.62 8.09
C THR A 262 -1.87 -0.45 8.50
N VAL A 263 -1.73 -1.06 9.68
CA VAL A 263 -2.70 -2.03 10.24
C VAL A 263 -4.09 -1.40 10.36
N ILE A 264 -4.18 -0.10 10.67
CA ILE A 264 -5.43 0.66 10.82
C ILE A 264 -6.25 0.66 9.52
N ALA A 265 -5.59 0.58 8.36
CA ALA A 265 -6.26 0.59 7.07
C ALA A 265 -6.74 -0.80 6.60
N ILE A 266 -6.44 -1.89 7.31
CA ILE A 266 -6.81 -3.26 6.91
C ILE A 266 -8.34 -3.42 6.79
N PRO A 267 -9.16 -2.99 7.77
CA PRO A 267 -10.63 -3.11 7.68
C PRO A 267 -11.19 -2.41 6.43
N TYR A 268 -10.68 -1.22 6.13
CA TYR A 268 -11.07 -0.48 4.94
C TYR A 268 -10.72 -1.25 3.64
N ARG A 269 -9.51 -1.76 3.52
CA ARG A 269 -9.08 -2.51 2.33
C ARG A 269 -9.94 -3.76 2.08
N SER A 270 -10.28 -4.48 3.16
CA SER A 270 -11.12 -5.67 3.09
C SER A 270 -12.56 -5.33 2.67
N MET A 271 -13.15 -4.31 3.28
CA MET A 271 -14.50 -3.89 2.99
C MET A 271 -14.62 -3.27 1.58
N TYR A 272 -13.58 -2.57 1.12
CA TYR A 272 -13.57 -1.96 -0.22
C TYR A 272 -13.75 -2.97 -1.35
N GLN A 273 -13.22 -4.19 -1.19
CA GLN A 273 -13.38 -5.27 -2.18
C GLN A 273 -14.85 -5.70 -2.37
N ILE A 274 -15.67 -5.51 -1.34
CA ILE A 274 -17.12 -5.83 -1.36
C ILE A 274 -17.93 -4.59 -1.78
N VAL A 275 -17.61 -3.44 -1.21
CA VAL A 275 -18.37 -2.20 -1.42
C VAL A 275 -18.22 -1.66 -2.83
N SER A 276 -17.02 -1.77 -3.44
CA SER A 276 -16.77 -1.21 -4.78
C SER A 276 -17.67 -1.82 -5.87
N PRO A 277 -17.81 -3.16 -6.02
CA PRO A 277 -18.72 -3.73 -7.00
C PRO A 277 -20.21 -3.46 -6.70
N LEU A 278 -20.62 -3.43 -5.42
CA LEU A 278 -21.98 -3.07 -5.05
C LEU A 278 -22.30 -1.61 -5.38
N THR A 279 -21.33 -0.71 -5.17
CA THR A 279 -21.44 0.71 -5.58
C THR A 279 -21.67 0.82 -7.08
N ALA A 280 -20.89 0.10 -7.90
CA ALA A 280 -21.08 0.06 -9.35
C ALA A 280 -22.48 -0.45 -9.73
N GLN A 281 -22.93 -1.52 -9.09
CA GLN A 281 -24.26 -2.08 -9.31
C GLN A 281 -25.37 -1.08 -9.02
N PHE A 282 -25.35 -0.43 -7.83
CA PHE A 282 -26.41 0.52 -7.46
C PHE A 282 -26.38 1.79 -8.32
N MET A 283 -25.20 2.25 -8.74
CA MET A 283 -25.08 3.38 -9.66
C MET A 283 -25.67 3.04 -11.05
N ASN A 284 -25.35 1.87 -11.60
CA ASN A 284 -25.86 1.43 -12.89
C ASN A 284 -27.39 1.18 -12.87
N GLN A 285 -27.91 0.71 -11.72
CA GLN A 285 -29.34 0.50 -11.52
C GLN A 285 -30.10 1.77 -11.12
N GLN A 286 -29.44 2.92 -11.03
CA GLN A 286 -30.01 4.21 -10.61
C GLN A 286 -30.75 4.14 -9.26
N LYS A 287 -30.13 3.48 -8.26
CA LYS A 287 -30.67 3.28 -6.92
C LYS A 287 -29.94 4.14 -5.88
N PRO A 288 -30.22 5.46 -5.83
CA PRO A 288 -29.47 6.39 -4.96
C PRO A 288 -29.67 6.12 -3.47
N GLN A 289 -30.83 5.63 -3.06
CA GLN A 289 -31.10 5.34 -1.65
C GLN A 289 -30.31 4.12 -1.14
N GLU A 290 -30.25 3.04 -1.94
CA GLU A 290 -29.43 1.86 -1.62
C GLU A 290 -27.94 2.22 -1.61
N LEU A 291 -27.49 3.06 -2.55
CA LEU A 291 -26.14 3.59 -2.58
C LEU A 291 -25.81 4.38 -1.30
N ALA A 292 -26.69 5.28 -0.87
CA ALA A 292 -26.50 6.07 0.34
C ALA A 292 -26.48 5.18 1.60
N ASN A 293 -27.37 4.19 1.68
CA ASN A 293 -27.40 3.22 2.78
C ASN A 293 -26.12 2.37 2.82
N LEU A 294 -25.66 1.86 1.66
CA LEU A 294 -24.40 1.12 1.55
C LEU A 294 -23.22 1.99 2.01
N TYR A 295 -23.14 3.22 1.51
CA TYR A 295 -22.09 4.16 1.85
C TYR A 295 -22.05 4.45 3.37
N LYS A 296 -23.21 4.79 3.98
CA LYS A 296 -23.32 5.04 5.42
C LYS A 296 -22.88 3.83 6.24
N ARG A 297 -23.48 2.66 6.01
CA ARG A 297 -23.19 1.43 6.78
C ARG A 297 -21.73 1.04 6.67
N SER A 298 -21.20 1.01 5.44
CA SER A 298 -19.80 0.66 5.21
C SER A 298 -18.84 1.62 5.88
N THR A 299 -19.10 2.94 5.82
CA THR A 299 -18.28 3.97 6.46
C THR A 299 -18.30 3.81 7.98
N VAL A 300 -19.50 3.72 8.59
CA VAL A 300 -19.63 3.62 10.04
C VAL A 300 -18.95 2.37 10.58
N ASN A 301 -19.21 1.20 9.97
CA ASN A 301 -18.67 -0.08 10.41
C ASN A 301 -17.14 -0.10 10.31
N THR A 302 -16.62 0.30 9.15
CA THR A 302 -15.19 0.30 8.90
C THR A 302 -14.45 1.30 9.77
N TYR A 303 -15.01 2.51 9.92
CA TYR A 303 -14.42 3.55 10.75
C TYR A 303 -14.36 3.15 12.22
N PHE A 304 -15.43 2.53 12.76
CA PHE A 304 -15.44 2.03 14.13
C PHE A 304 -14.33 0.99 14.36
N VAL A 305 -14.23 -0.01 13.50
CA VAL A 305 -13.18 -1.05 13.63
C VAL A 305 -11.78 -0.46 13.49
N SER A 306 -11.58 0.43 12.51
CA SER A 306 -10.30 1.14 12.30
C SER A 306 -9.94 2.03 13.49
N MET A 307 -10.92 2.69 14.12
CA MET A 307 -10.73 3.50 15.33
C MET A 307 -10.28 2.62 16.51
N VAL A 308 -10.91 1.47 16.74
CA VAL A 308 -10.50 0.54 17.81
C VAL A 308 -9.06 0.08 17.59
N ILE A 309 -8.68 -0.28 16.36
CA ILE A 309 -7.31 -0.66 16.03
C ILE A 309 -6.35 0.52 16.25
N CYS A 310 -6.75 1.73 15.85
CA CYS A 310 -5.96 2.95 16.06
C CYS A 310 -5.71 3.20 17.55
N VAL A 311 -6.74 3.11 18.39
CA VAL A 311 -6.62 3.25 19.84
C VAL A 311 -5.66 2.19 20.40
N LEU A 312 -5.83 0.91 20.02
CA LEU A 312 -4.96 -0.19 20.44
C LEU A 312 -3.50 0.04 20.08
N ILE A 313 -3.22 0.55 18.88
CA ILE A 313 -1.86 0.84 18.43
C ILE A 313 -1.29 2.03 19.20
N VAL A 314 -2.02 3.14 19.28
CA VAL A 314 -1.51 4.37 19.88
C VAL A 314 -1.26 4.24 21.38
N VAL A 315 -2.20 3.62 22.14
CA VAL A 315 -2.04 3.47 23.59
C VAL A 315 -0.94 2.49 23.97
N ASN A 316 -0.60 1.55 23.11
CA ASN A 316 0.47 0.56 23.34
C ASN A 316 1.79 0.94 22.63
N ALA A 317 1.85 2.08 21.93
CA ALA A 317 2.98 2.42 21.08
C ALA A 317 4.30 2.49 21.87
N GLN A 318 4.31 3.13 23.03
CA GLN A 318 5.50 3.25 23.89
C GLN A 318 6.03 1.88 24.31
N GLN A 319 5.14 0.96 24.73
CA GLN A 319 5.50 -0.40 25.14
C GLN A 319 5.97 -1.25 23.94
N CYS A 320 5.34 -1.06 22.78
CA CYS A 320 5.80 -1.73 21.56
C CYS A 320 7.22 -1.28 21.17
N TYR A 321 7.53 0.00 21.24
CA TYR A 321 8.88 0.51 21.00
C TYR A 321 9.88 0.04 22.07
N ALA A 322 9.46 -0.07 23.34
CA ALA A 322 10.31 -0.59 24.41
C ALA A 322 10.72 -2.06 24.23
N LEU A 323 9.99 -2.83 23.43
CA LEU A 323 10.33 -4.21 23.06
C LEU A 323 11.35 -4.31 21.92
N LEU A 324 11.61 -3.20 21.20
CA LEU A 324 12.60 -3.22 20.12
C LEU A 324 14.03 -3.19 20.67
N PRO A 325 15.00 -3.79 19.97
CA PRO A 325 16.37 -3.93 20.48
C PRO A 325 17.09 -2.60 20.64
N ASP A 326 16.78 -1.63 19.79
CA ASP A 326 17.37 -0.30 19.81
C ASP A 326 16.32 0.74 20.23
N LYS A 327 16.61 1.46 21.31
CA LYS A 327 15.72 2.48 21.89
C LYS A 327 15.47 3.67 20.95
N ASP A 328 16.37 3.91 20.00
CA ASP A 328 16.22 5.00 19.04
C ASP A 328 15.01 4.81 18.10
N TYR A 329 14.48 3.60 17.94
CA TYR A 329 13.22 3.42 17.24
C TYR A 329 12.07 4.19 17.87
N SER A 330 12.14 4.53 19.16
CA SER A 330 11.13 5.33 19.86
C SER A 330 11.00 6.77 19.32
N THR A 331 12.02 7.30 18.63
CA THR A 331 11.94 8.60 17.93
C THR A 331 10.86 8.61 16.86
N GLY A 332 10.48 7.43 16.34
CA GLY A 332 9.37 7.24 15.40
C GLY A 332 7.96 7.31 16.02
N LEU A 333 7.83 7.50 17.34
CA LEU A 333 6.53 7.52 18.02
C LEU A 333 5.57 8.57 17.43
N TRP A 334 6.05 9.78 17.22
CA TRP A 334 5.23 10.85 16.64
C TRP A 334 4.85 10.56 15.19
N VAL A 335 5.77 10.00 14.41
CA VAL A 335 5.47 9.53 13.04
C VAL A 335 4.34 8.49 13.08
N LEU A 336 4.41 7.51 13.99
CA LEU A 336 3.37 6.51 14.16
C LEU A 336 2.01 7.14 14.45
N ILE A 337 1.94 8.09 15.39
CA ILE A 337 0.70 8.78 15.75
C ILE A 337 0.16 9.59 14.56
N ILE A 338 1.00 10.37 13.90
CA ILE A 338 0.60 11.21 12.76
C ILE A 338 0.08 10.33 11.61
N ILE A 339 0.80 9.27 11.25
CA ILE A 339 0.38 8.36 10.17
C ILE A 339 -0.87 7.55 10.57
N SER A 340 -1.05 7.26 11.86
CA SER A 340 -2.30 6.64 12.35
C SER A 340 -3.52 7.51 12.07
N VAL A 341 -3.40 8.83 12.25
CA VAL A 341 -4.46 9.80 11.88
C VAL A 341 -4.71 9.79 10.37
N VAL A 342 -3.65 9.75 9.55
CA VAL A 342 -3.79 9.64 8.08
C VAL A 342 -4.57 8.38 7.71
N LYS A 343 -4.20 7.20 8.25
CA LYS A 343 -4.87 5.93 7.93
C LYS A 343 -6.32 5.89 8.43
N LEU A 344 -6.58 6.53 9.55
CA LEU A 344 -7.93 6.66 10.09
C LEU A 344 -8.80 7.58 9.21
N SER A 345 -8.24 8.69 8.68
CA SER A 345 -8.93 9.57 7.73
C SER A 345 -9.26 8.84 6.42
N ASP A 346 -8.37 7.96 5.96
CA ASP A 346 -8.64 7.10 4.80
C ASP A 346 -9.79 6.12 5.07
N ALA A 347 -9.89 5.55 6.28
CA ALA A 347 -10.99 4.67 6.65
C ALA A 347 -12.34 5.43 6.69
N LEU A 348 -12.32 6.71 7.11
CA LEU A 348 -13.53 7.56 7.15
C LEU A 348 -14.02 7.94 5.75
N VAL A 349 -13.12 8.33 4.84
CA VAL A 349 -13.48 8.91 3.53
C VAL A 349 -13.32 7.92 2.37
N GLY A 350 -12.72 6.76 2.61
CA GLY A 350 -12.24 5.86 1.57
C GLY A 350 -13.29 5.39 0.56
N PHE A 351 -14.54 5.15 0.97
CA PHE A 351 -15.59 4.70 0.05
C PHE A 351 -16.00 5.76 -0.97
N SER A 352 -15.63 7.03 -0.78
CA SER A 352 -15.71 8.04 -1.82
C SER A 352 -14.93 7.67 -3.08
N ASN A 353 -13.83 6.91 -2.96
CA ASN A 353 -13.10 6.37 -4.11
C ASN A 353 -13.94 5.37 -4.91
N ALA A 354 -14.71 4.50 -4.23
CA ALA A 354 -15.59 3.55 -4.91
C ALA A 354 -16.66 4.28 -5.71
N VAL A 355 -17.27 5.34 -5.15
CA VAL A 355 -18.25 6.17 -5.83
C VAL A 355 -17.65 6.87 -7.05
N LEU A 356 -16.51 7.54 -6.88
CA LEU A 356 -15.89 8.31 -7.97
C LEU A 356 -15.39 7.44 -9.10
N LEU A 357 -14.72 6.30 -8.80
CA LEU A 357 -14.17 5.40 -9.81
C LEU A 357 -15.25 4.71 -10.65
N ASN A 358 -16.44 4.49 -10.08
CA ASN A 358 -17.58 3.90 -10.78
C ASN A 358 -18.52 4.95 -11.40
N SER A 359 -18.16 6.24 -11.36
CA SER A 359 -18.94 7.36 -11.87
C SER A 359 -18.36 7.93 -13.18
N PRO A 360 -19.10 8.77 -13.90
CA PRO A 360 -18.57 9.56 -15.02
C PRO A 360 -17.39 10.46 -14.62
N TYR A 361 -17.23 10.73 -13.33
CA TYR A 361 -16.18 11.60 -12.78
C TYR A 361 -14.89 10.86 -12.37
N TYR A 362 -14.66 9.63 -12.85
CA TYR A 362 -13.47 8.84 -12.50
C TYR A 362 -12.13 9.58 -12.75
N ARG A 363 -12.09 10.49 -13.75
CA ARG A 363 -10.92 11.33 -14.05
C ARG A 363 -10.58 12.29 -12.92
N THR A 364 -11.54 12.70 -12.11
CA THR A 364 -11.30 13.57 -10.94
C THR A 364 -10.38 12.92 -9.93
N VAL A 365 -10.50 11.60 -9.72
CA VAL A 365 -9.60 10.86 -8.83
C VAL A 365 -8.16 10.96 -9.28
N LEU A 366 -7.92 10.90 -10.59
CA LEU A 366 -6.58 11.05 -11.16
C LEU A 366 -6.02 12.46 -10.92
N PHE A 367 -6.79 13.51 -11.24
CA PHE A 367 -6.34 14.89 -11.02
C PHE A 367 -6.06 15.17 -9.55
N LEU A 368 -6.94 14.75 -8.67
CA LEU A 368 -6.74 14.86 -7.22
C LEU A 368 -5.53 14.05 -6.75
N GLY A 369 -5.28 12.87 -7.34
CA GLY A 369 -4.11 12.06 -7.04
C GLY A 369 -2.80 12.70 -7.46
N VAL A 370 -2.73 13.30 -8.66
CA VAL A 370 -1.56 14.06 -9.12
C VAL A 370 -1.32 15.28 -8.21
N PHE A 371 -2.39 16.00 -7.88
CA PHE A 371 -2.31 17.12 -6.92
C PHE A 371 -1.76 16.68 -5.57
N LEU A 372 -2.20 15.52 -5.08
CA LEU A 372 -1.71 14.94 -3.83
C LEU A 372 -0.20 14.62 -3.90
N VAL A 373 0.28 14.01 -5.00
CA VAL A 373 1.73 13.72 -5.17
C VAL A 373 2.55 15.00 -5.18
N ILE A 374 2.12 15.99 -5.96
CA ILE A 374 2.83 17.28 -6.02
C ILE A 374 2.84 17.93 -4.63
N GLY A 375 1.69 17.96 -3.96
CA GLY A 375 1.57 18.48 -2.60
C GLY A 375 2.48 17.75 -1.61
N ALA A 376 2.51 16.41 -1.65
CA ALA A 376 3.39 15.60 -0.80
C ALA A 376 4.88 15.92 -1.04
N VAL A 377 5.31 16.01 -2.30
CA VAL A 377 6.71 16.35 -2.64
C VAL A 377 7.07 17.76 -2.15
N LEU A 378 6.21 18.74 -2.39
CA LEU A 378 6.46 20.12 -1.96
C LEU A 378 6.50 20.25 -0.44
N MET A 379 5.56 19.61 0.27
CA MET A 379 5.54 19.60 1.73
C MET A 379 6.74 18.86 2.32
N ASN A 380 7.11 17.71 1.76
CA ASN A 380 8.30 16.96 2.17
C ASN A 380 9.57 17.79 1.99
N ARG A 381 9.73 18.48 0.84
CA ARG A 381 10.89 19.36 0.57
C ARG A 381 11.03 20.47 1.62
N TRP A 382 9.93 20.95 2.14
CA TRP A 382 9.92 22.02 3.14
C TRP A 382 10.04 21.49 4.56
N LEU A 383 9.27 20.45 4.93
CA LEU A 383 9.13 19.99 6.31
C LEU A 383 10.21 19.01 6.76
N ILE A 384 10.76 18.19 5.86
CA ILE A 384 11.82 17.23 6.24
C ILE A 384 13.08 17.94 6.75
N PRO A 385 13.60 19.01 6.09
CA PRO A 385 14.76 19.71 6.60
C PRO A 385 14.55 20.38 7.97
N LEU A 386 13.32 20.74 8.31
CA LEU A 386 12.98 21.43 9.55
C LEU A 386 12.67 20.46 10.71
N TYR A 387 11.98 19.38 10.43
CA TYR A 387 11.42 18.51 11.46
C TYR A 387 11.83 17.02 11.31
N GLY A 388 12.75 16.71 10.41
CA GLY A 388 13.25 15.35 10.21
C GLY A 388 12.14 14.39 9.76
N ILE A 389 12.15 13.16 10.33
CA ILE A 389 11.13 12.13 10.02
C ILE A 389 9.71 12.59 10.40
N ASN A 390 9.56 13.40 11.45
CA ASN A 390 8.26 13.94 11.82
C ASN A 390 7.75 14.90 10.74
N GLY A 391 8.65 15.65 10.10
CA GLY A 391 8.34 16.51 8.96
C GLY A 391 7.73 15.71 7.79
N ALA A 392 8.27 14.54 7.48
CA ALA A 392 7.69 13.64 6.47
C ALA A 392 6.28 13.17 6.88
N GLY A 393 6.10 12.80 8.16
CA GLY A 393 4.78 12.41 8.67
C GLY A 393 3.75 13.53 8.54
N VAL A 394 4.11 14.78 8.93
CA VAL A 394 3.25 15.97 8.82
C VAL A 394 2.96 16.30 7.36
N ALA A 395 3.96 16.24 6.48
CA ALA A 395 3.76 16.44 5.05
C ALA A 395 2.70 15.48 4.47
N THR A 396 2.83 14.20 4.81
CA THR A 396 1.85 13.18 4.45
C THR A 396 0.48 13.47 5.04
N LEU A 397 0.39 13.88 6.31
CA LEU A 397 -0.90 14.25 6.94
C LEU A 397 -1.58 15.41 6.21
N ILE A 398 -0.85 16.49 5.90
CA ILE A 398 -1.41 17.65 5.19
C ILE A 398 -1.88 17.23 3.78
N ALA A 399 -1.04 16.52 3.03
CA ALA A 399 -1.33 16.12 1.67
C ALA A 399 -2.56 15.19 1.61
N PHE A 400 -2.61 14.14 2.43
CA PHE A 400 -3.74 13.20 2.47
C PHE A 400 -5.01 13.82 3.01
N SER A 401 -4.93 14.67 4.05
CA SER A 401 -6.10 15.37 4.59
C SER A 401 -6.73 16.31 3.56
N SER A 402 -5.89 17.07 2.82
CA SER A 402 -6.34 17.92 1.73
C SER A 402 -7.02 17.11 0.62
N TYR A 403 -6.39 16.01 0.20
CA TYR A 403 -6.95 15.09 -0.80
C TYR A 403 -8.29 14.51 -0.35
N ASN A 404 -8.36 14.00 0.88
CA ASN A 404 -9.57 13.40 1.44
C ASN A 404 -10.70 14.43 1.59
N LEU A 405 -10.37 15.66 2.00
CA LEU A 405 -11.32 16.76 2.08
C LEU A 405 -11.88 17.12 0.71
N LEU A 406 -11.01 17.36 -0.28
CA LEU A 406 -11.44 17.71 -1.64
C LEU A 406 -12.32 16.63 -2.26
N LYS A 407 -11.94 15.36 -2.08
CA LYS A 407 -12.69 14.20 -2.54
C LYS A 407 -14.07 14.10 -1.86
N SER A 408 -14.12 14.28 -0.54
CA SER A 408 -15.37 14.25 0.22
C SER A 408 -16.33 15.36 -0.19
N VAL A 409 -15.81 16.59 -0.34
CA VAL A 409 -16.60 17.74 -0.80
C VAL A 409 -17.14 17.50 -2.22
N PHE A 410 -16.31 16.93 -3.12
CA PHE A 410 -16.76 16.64 -4.48
C PHE A 410 -17.89 15.59 -4.50
N VAL A 411 -17.73 14.50 -3.74
CA VAL A 411 -18.76 13.44 -3.65
C VAL A 411 -20.04 13.98 -3.01
N TYR A 412 -19.93 14.80 -1.98
CA TYR A 412 -21.08 15.46 -1.36
C TYR A 412 -21.85 16.34 -2.36
N ARG A 413 -21.14 17.21 -3.10
CA ARG A 413 -21.76 18.10 -4.08
C ARG A 413 -22.45 17.37 -5.23
N LYS A 414 -21.93 16.20 -5.65
CA LYS A 414 -22.45 15.46 -6.81
C LYS A 414 -23.47 14.38 -6.47
N TYR A 415 -23.35 13.77 -5.29
CA TYR A 415 -24.14 12.60 -4.90
C TYR A 415 -24.87 12.77 -3.55
N GLY A 416 -24.67 13.88 -2.84
CA GLY A 416 -25.24 14.09 -1.50
C GLY A 416 -24.67 13.16 -0.41
N LEU A 417 -23.60 12.42 -0.72
CA LEU A 417 -23.01 11.44 0.21
C LEU A 417 -21.93 12.10 1.05
N GLN A 418 -22.00 11.90 2.36
CA GLN A 418 -21.01 12.43 3.31
C GLN A 418 -20.60 11.34 4.32
N PRO A 419 -19.33 11.35 4.82
CA PRO A 419 -18.89 10.38 5.82
C PRO A 419 -19.17 10.81 7.27
N PHE A 420 -19.64 12.05 7.50
CA PHE A 420 -19.82 12.65 8.82
C PHE A 420 -21.23 12.37 9.36
N TYR A 421 -21.39 11.20 10.00
CA TYR A 421 -22.61 10.79 10.67
C TYR A 421 -22.48 10.97 12.19
N LYS A 422 -23.62 10.95 12.90
CA LYS A 422 -23.62 10.97 14.37
C LYS A 422 -22.77 9.83 14.95
N GLU A 423 -22.86 8.65 14.33
CA GLU A 423 -22.13 7.44 14.74
C GLU A 423 -20.61 7.57 14.53
N THR A 424 -20.16 8.24 13.46
CA THR A 424 -18.73 8.51 13.23
C THR A 424 -18.19 9.55 14.22
N LEU A 425 -18.96 10.58 14.54
CA LEU A 425 -18.59 11.56 15.56
C LEU A 425 -18.49 10.93 16.95
N GLN A 426 -19.48 10.12 17.35
CA GLN A 426 -19.44 9.38 18.61
C GLN A 426 -18.23 8.45 18.69
N THR A 427 -17.90 7.76 17.60
CA THR A 427 -16.70 6.91 17.50
C THR A 427 -15.42 7.72 17.66
N THR A 428 -15.34 8.90 17.06
CA THR A 428 -14.19 9.80 17.19
C THR A 428 -14.01 10.26 18.64
N LEU A 429 -15.09 10.71 19.29
CA LEU A 429 -15.05 11.12 20.70
C LEU A 429 -14.64 9.97 21.61
N PHE A 430 -15.19 8.77 21.38
CA PHE A 430 -14.77 7.56 22.11
C PHE A 430 -13.28 7.29 21.94
N GLY A 431 -12.76 7.32 20.71
CA GLY A 431 -11.35 7.08 20.44
C GLY A 431 -10.43 8.10 21.10
N LEU A 432 -10.77 9.40 21.03
CA LEU A 432 -10.01 10.46 21.67
C LEU A 432 -9.99 10.32 23.21
N LEU A 433 -11.13 10.00 23.82
CA LEU A 433 -11.22 9.74 25.26
C LEU A 433 -10.40 8.51 25.67
N ALA A 434 -10.49 7.42 24.91
CA ALA A 434 -9.73 6.21 25.19
C ALA A 434 -8.21 6.44 25.07
N ILE A 435 -7.77 7.17 24.04
CA ILE A 435 -6.36 7.56 23.89
C ILE A 435 -5.94 8.47 25.06
N GLY A 436 -6.72 9.49 25.39
CA GLY A 436 -6.41 10.39 26.51
C GLY A 436 -6.28 9.69 27.85
N CYS A 437 -7.13 8.68 28.10
CA CYS A 437 -7.07 7.91 29.34
C CYS A 437 -5.88 6.94 29.42
N PHE A 438 -5.57 6.25 28.32
CA PHE A 438 -4.62 5.13 28.37
C PHE A 438 -3.24 5.43 27.75
N PHE A 439 -3.05 6.53 27.04
CA PHE A 439 -1.76 6.85 26.43
C PHE A 439 -0.70 7.23 27.47
N PHE A 440 -1.11 7.97 28.52
CA PHE A 440 -0.22 8.43 29.59
C PHE A 440 -0.21 7.53 30.83
N TRP A 441 -1.03 6.50 30.84
CA TRP A 441 -1.17 5.60 31.99
C TRP A 441 -0.57 4.24 31.66
N ASP A 442 0.43 3.83 32.43
CA ASP A 442 1.11 2.55 32.34
C ASP A 442 0.96 1.75 33.63
N PHE A 443 0.81 0.44 33.47
CA PHE A 443 0.90 -0.48 34.61
C PHE A 443 2.38 -0.73 34.94
N PRO A 444 2.74 -0.93 36.22
CA PRO A 444 4.12 -1.17 36.66
C PRO A 444 4.57 -2.61 36.36
N PHE A 445 4.30 -3.11 35.15
CA PHE A 445 4.63 -4.47 34.75
C PHE A 445 5.51 -4.47 33.49
N HIS A 446 6.02 -5.65 33.14
CA HIS A 446 6.77 -5.84 31.89
C HIS A 446 5.95 -5.36 30.67
N PRO A 447 6.57 -4.75 29.65
CA PRO A 447 5.85 -4.19 28.48
C PRO A 447 4.83 -5.13 27.84
N LEU A 448 5.12 -6.43 27.72
CA LEU A 448 4.17 -7.41 27.16
C LEU A 448 2.89 -7.55 28.00
N VAL A 449 3.03 -7.56 29.33
CA VAL A 449 1.87 -7.65 30.26
C VAL A 449 1.06 -6.36 30.18
N ASN A 450 1.74 -5.22 30.12
CA ASN A 450 1.12 -3.90 29.99
C ASN A 450 0.30 -3.80 28.70
N ILE A 451 0.88 -4.22 27.55
CA ILE A 451 0.17 -4.31 26.27
C ILE A 451 -1.07 -5.19 26.39
N GLY A 452 -0.96 -6.37 27.02
CA GLY A 452 -2.08 -7.28 27.21
C GLY A 452 -3.21 -6.66 28.02
N LEU A 453 -2.89 -6.08 29.17
CA LEU A 453 -3.87 -5.46 30.08
C LEU A 453 -4.57 -4.24 29.43
N LYS A 454 -3.79 -3.30 28.85
CA LYS A 454 -4.35 -2.15 28.13
C LYS A 454 -5.24 -2.60 26.96
N SER A 455 -4.79 -3.59 26.20
CA SER A 455 -5.57 -4.10 25.06
C SER A 455 -6.89 -4.73 25.49
N LEU A 456 -6.91 -5.49 26.58
CA LEU A 456 -8.14 -6.06 27.15
C LEU A 456 -9.10 -4.96 27.63
N LEU A 457 -8.60 -3.95 28.33
CA LEU A 457 -9.42 -2.82 28.78
C LEU A 457 -10.02 -2.04 27.60
N VAL A 458 -9.21 -1.68 26.61
CA VAL A 458 -9.67 -0.99 25.41
C VAL A 458 -10.69 -1.83 24.64
N ALA A 459 -10.45 -3.14 24.48
CA ALA A 459 -11.40 -4.04 23.82
C ALA A 459 -12.72 -4.11 24.57
N GLY A 460 -12.68 -4.29 25.90
CA GLY A 460 -13.87 -4.29 26.75
C GLY A 460 -14.67 -2.99 26.67
N MET A 461 -13.98 -1.83 26.75
CA MET A 461 -14.61 -0.51 26.58
C MET A 461 -15.21 -0.33 25.18
N SER A 462 -14.53 -0.82 24.14
CA SER A 462 -15.03 -0.75 22.77
C SER A 462 -16.30 -1.56 22.57
N VAL A 463 -16.35 -2.78 23.11
CA VAL A 463 -17.56 -3.63 23.10
C VAL A 463 -18.68 -2.98 23.90
N PHE A 464 -18.40 -2.50 25.10
CA PHE A 464 -19.39 -1.78 25.91
C PHE A 464 -19.97 -0.56 25.19
N PHE A 465 -19.09 0.27 24.59
CA PHE A 465 -19.49 1.44 23.83
C PHE A 465 -20.38 1.05 22.64
N LEU A 466 -19.98 0.03 21.87
CA LEU A 466 -20.73 -0.46 20.71
C LEU A 466 -22.13 -0.92 21.11
N LEU A 467 -22.26 -1.69 22.19
CA LEU A 467 -23.54 -2.22 22.67
C LEU A 467 -24.46 -1.12 23.25
N LYS A 468 -23.87 -0.19 24.01
CA LYS A 468 -24.62 0.90 24.67
C LYS A 468 -25.16 1.92 23.66
N TYR A 469 -24.33 2.36 22.73
CA TYR A 469 -24.68 3.43 21.78
C TYR A 469 -25.19 2.88 20.43
N LYS A 470 -25.17 1.56 20.24
CA LYS A 470 -25.62 0.88 19.00
C LYS A 470 -25.06 1.53 17.73
N VAL A 471 -23.76 1.91 17.76
CA VAL A 471 -23.08 2.60 16.67
C VAL A 471 -23.20 1.84 15.33
N SER A 472 -23.20 0.51 15.39
CA SER A 472 -23.40 -0.36 14.23
C SER A 472 -24.32 -1.51 14.60
N GLU A 473 -25.52 -1.57 14.02
CA GLU A 473 -26.43 -2.69 14.20
C GLU A 473 -25.85 -4.02 13.72
N GLU A 474 -25.05 -3.99 12.66
CA GLU A 474 -24.43 -5.18 12.08
C GLU A 474 -23.39 -5.79 13.02
N LEU A 475 -22.51 -4.97 13.59
CA LEU A 475 -21.52 -5.41 14.57
C LEU A 475 -22.18 -5.87 15.88
N VAL A 476 -23.23 -5.19 16.33
CA VAL A 476 -24.01 -5.61 17.50
C VAL A 476 -24.63 -7.01 17.29
N ARG A 477 -25.23 -7.25 16.09
CA ARG A 477 -25.79 -8.57 15.75
C ARG A 477 -24.70 -9.66 15.67
N LEU A 478 -23.51 -9.32 15.18
CA LEU A 478 -22.39 -10.28 15.18
C LEU A 478 -22.00 -10.68 16.60
N ILE A 479 -21.84 -9.72 17.50
CA ILE A 479 -21.47 -10.01 18.90
C ILE A 479 -22.58 -10.81 19.61
N SER A 480 -23.87 -10.49 19.37
CA SER A 480 -24.97 -11.23 19.96
C SER A 480 -25.03 -12.70 19.53
N LYS A 481 -24.59 -13.02 18.29
CA LYS A 481 -24.49 -14.41 17.80
C LYS A 481 -23.37 -15.22 18.47
N PHE A 482 -22.31 -14.57 18.95
CA PHE A 482 -21.24 -15.25 19.71
C PHE A 482 -21.59 -15.42 21.21
N ARG A 483 -22.63 -14.74 21.67
CA ARG A 483 -23.09 -14.82 23.07
C ARG A 483 -24.15 -15.92 23.29
N ASN A 484 -24.82 -16.34 22.21
CA ASN A 484 -25.75 -17.47 22.16
C ASN A 484 -25.04 -18.72 21.61
#